data_31752932bf3c1c933471a391a2cc5e9a
#
_entry.id   31752932bf3c1c933471a391a2cc5e9a
#
_cell.length_a   1.000
_cell.length_b   1.000
_cell.length_c   1.000
_cell.angle_alpha   90.00
_cell.angle_beta   90.00
_cell.angle_gamma   90.00
#
_symmetry.space_group_name_H-M   'P 1'
#
loop_
_entity.id
_entity.type
_entity.pdbx_description
1 polymer ?
#
loop_
_entity_poly.entity_id
_entity_poly.type
_entity_poly.pdbx_seq_one_letter_code
_entity_poly.pdbx_strand_id
1 'polypeptide(L)'
;MRHVRRALVVTILVAAAAAAVVAQAQPLGQQQASLQPAKEVAPPQPPVGSVSGLPVPRFVSLKSDKVNMHIGPAKTYDVKWLYQRAGLPVEIIAEFETWRRIRDAEGTEGWVYHSLLSGRRTGMVTAKAADDLVPLYDKPDDKGAVTARLERGVVANLKRCSGEGWCFVTGRGFEGYVRQTRLWGVYPNEKVD
;
A
#
# COMPACT_ATOMS: atom_id res chain seq x y z
N MET A 1 -49.73 93.61 36.21
CA MET A 1 -49.85 93.03 37.54
C MET A 1 -48.74 92.00 37.69
N ARG A 2 -47.83 92.25 38.59
CA ARG A 2 -46.51 91.58 38.76
C ARG A 2 -46.68 90.46 39.78
N HIS A 3 -46.34 89.22 39.45
CA HIS A 3 -46.11 88.19 40.45
C HIS A 3 -44.64 87.70 40.38
N VAL A 4 -44.01 88.09 41.47
CA VAL A 4 -42.65 87.67 41.84
C VAL A 4 -42.74 86.24 42.37
N ARG A 5 -41.99 85.30 41.75
CA ARG A 5 -41.78 83.94 42.25
C ARG A 5 -40.35 83.84 42.82
N ARG A 6 -40.31 83.56 44.11
CA ARG A 6 -39.11 83.33 44.88
C ARG A 6 -38.47 81.99 44.47
N ALA A 7 -37.23 82.00 44.14
CA ALA A 7 -36.40 80.78 43.88
C ALA A 7 -35.89 80.26 45.23
N LEU A 8 -36.21 79.01 45.49
CA LEU A 8 -35.63 78.23 46.61
C LEU A 8 -34.34 77.56 46.14
N VAL A 9 -33.23 77.95 46.74
CA VAL A 9 -31.96 77.32 46.50
C VAL A 9 -31.83 76.12 47.46
N VAL A 10 -31.86 74.93 46.91
CA VAL A 10 -31.58 73.67 47.62
C VAL A 10 -30.12 73.32 47.41
N THR A 11 -29.33 73.44 48.46
CA THR A 11 -27.91 73.04 48.47
C THR A 11 -27.81 71.53 48.71
N ILE A 12 -27.49 70.76 47.72
CA ILE A 12 -27.21 69.31 47.81
C ILE A 12 -25.73 69.11 48.14
N LEU A 13 -25.46 68.63 49.34
CA LEU A 13 -24.13 68.12 49.72
C LEU A 13 -23.87 66.79 49.06
N VAL A 14 -22.93 66.74 48.13
CA VAL A 14 -22.47 65.47 47.54
C VAL A 14 -21.32 64.94 48.42
N ALA A 15 -21.58 63.88 49.16
CA ALA A 15 -20.56 63.10 49.83
C ALA A 15 -19.85 62.19 48.82
N ALA A 16 -18.57 62.47 48.54
CA ALA A 16 -17.74 61.63 47.72
C ALA A 16 -17.30 60.39 48.52
N ALA A 17 -17.90 59.26 48.25
CA ALA A 17 -17.40 57.96 48.71
C ALA A 17 -16.34 57.45 47.76
N ALA A 18 -15.07 57.48 48.20
CA ALA A 18 -13.96 56.87 47.48
C ALA A 18 -14.04 55.32 47.61
N ALA A 19 -14.55 54.64 46.57
CA ALA A 19 -14.47 53.21 46.49
C ALA A 19 -13.10 52.78 46.03
N ALA A 20 -12.29 52.21 46.93
CA ALA A 20 -11.05 51.54 46.59
C ALA A 20 -11.33 50.25 45.79
N VAL A 21 -11.01 50.26 44.51
CA VAL A 21 -11.05 49.08 43.67
C VAL A 21 -9.79 48.25 43.98
N VAL A 22 -9.99 47.19 44.77
CA VAL A 22 -8.96 46.15 44.97
C VAL A 22 -8.95 45.29 43.72
N ALA A 23 -7.96 45.51 42.86
CA ALA A 23 -7.68 44.63 41.70
C ALA A 23 -7.22 43.27 42.24
N GLN A 24 -8.10 42.27 42.22
CA GLN A 24 -7.76 40.91 42.48
C GLN A 24 -6.98 40.39 41.25
N ALA A 25 -5.66 40.24 41.35
CA ALA A 25 -4.86 39.52 40.40
C ALA A 25 -5.26 38.02 40.42
N GLN A 26 -5.98 37.59 39.44
CA GLN A 26 -6.23 36.16 39.24
C GLN A 26 -4.95 35.48 38.82
N PRO A 27 -4.49 34.40 39.47
CA PRO A 27 -3.36 33.65 39.00
C PRO A 27 -3.71 33.05 37.62
N LEU A 28 -2.87 33.36 36.63
CA LEU A 28 -2.87 32.73 35.33
C LEU A 28 -2.77 31.21 35.54
N GLY A 29 -3.96 30.54 35.47
CA GLY A 29 -3.98 29.09 35.48
C GLY A 29 -3.13 28.57 34.32
N GLN A 30 -2.03 27.93 34.66
CA GLN A 30 -1.25 27.14 33.72
C GLN A 30 -2.18 26.04 33.19
N GLN A 31 -2.78 26.27 32.04
CA GLN A 31 -3.34 25.20 31.24
C GLN A 31 -2.19 24.32 30.80
N GLN A 32 -1.89 23.32 31.62
CA GLN A 32 -1.07 22.20 31.19
C GLN A 32 -1.88 21.52 30.06
N ALA A 33 -1.56 21.88 28.81
CA ALA A 33 -1.98 21.12 27.67
C ALA A 33 -1.44 19.70 27.87
N SER A 34 -2.29 18.77 28.29
CA SER A 34 -1.98 17.36 28.31
C SER A 34 -1.69 16.96 26.86
N LEU A 35 -0.43 16.81 26.53
CA LEU A 35 0.02 16.16 25.29
C LEU A 35 -0.48 14.73 25.37
N GLN A 36 -1.71 14.50 24.89
CA GLN A 36 -2.19 13.15 24.61
C GLN A 36 -1.24 12.60 23.53
N PRO A 37 -0.59 11.45 23.77
CA PRO A 37 0.21 10.83 22.74
C PRO A 37 -0.68 10.65 21.50
N ALA A 38 -0.23 11.17 20.36
CA ALA A 38 -0.92 11.02 19.10
C ALA A 38 -1.21 9.52 18.92
N LYS A 39 -2.49 9.18 18.81
CA LYS A 39 -2.90 7.80 18.54
C LYS A 39 -2.21 7.39 17.26
N GLU A 40 -1.25 6.46 17.37
CA GLU A 40 -0.52 5.92 16.25
C GLU A 40 -1.55 5.35 15.26
N VAL A 41 -1.73 6.06 14.15
CA VAL A 41 -2.64 5.64 13.09
C VAL A 41 -1.96 4.45 12.42
N ALA A 42 -2.49 3.27 12.67
CA ALA A 42 -2.02 2.07 11.98
C ALA A 42 -2.00 2.31 10.45
N PRO A 43 -0.95 1.86 9.74
CA PRO A 43 -0.88 2.04 8.30
C PRO A 43 -2.14 1.49 7.64
N PRO A 44 -2.68 2.17 6.61
CA PRO A 44 -3.88 1.71 5.94
C PRO A 44 -3.67 0.28 5.42
N GLN A 45 -4.55 -0.62 5.84
CA GLN A 45 -4.51 -1.99 5.36
C GLN A 45 -4.88 -2.02 3.88
N PRO A 46 -4.21 -2.87 3.07
CA PRO A 46 -4.56 -2.99 1.66
C PRO A 46 -6.03 -3.43 1.51
N PRO A 47 -6.74 -2.94 0.49
CA PRO A 47 -8.10 -3.36 0.24
C PRO A 47 -8.16 -4.88 0.06
N VAL A 48 -9.24 -5.48 0.53
CA VAL A 48 -9.49 -6.93 0.38
C VAL A 48 -10.42 -7.19 -0.79
N GLY A 49 -10.19 -8.30 -1.49
CA GLY A 49 -11.03 -8.74 -2.59
C GLY A 49 -12.43 -9.09 -2.11
N SER A 50 -13.44 -8.63 -2.85
CA SER A 50 -14.86 -8.76 -2.53
C SER A 50 -15.37 -10.21 -2.45
N VAL A 51 -14.66 -11.14 -3.06
CA VAL A 51 -15.05 -12.55 -3.13
C VAL A 51 -14.17 -13.44 -2.27
N SER A 52 -12.85 -13.25 -2.34
CA SER A 52 -11.90 -14.12 -1.63
C SER A 52 -11.58 -13.66 -0.21
N GLY A 53 -11.81 -12.39 0.12
CA GLY A 53 -11.34 -11.77 1.37
C GLY A 53 -9.81 -11.62 1.46
N LEU A 54 -9.07 -11.98 0.41
CA LEU A 54 -7.61 -11.85 0.35
C LEU A 54 -7.21 -10.44 -0.11
N PRO A 55 -6.01 -9.96 0.25
CA PRO A 55 -5.52 -8.65 -0.21
C PRO A 55 -5.58 -8.50 -1.73
N VAL A 56 -5.94 -7.31 -2.20
CA VAL A 56 -5.89 -6.89 -3.60
C VAL A 56 -5.18 -5.54 -3.63
N PRO A 57 -4.10 -5.35 -4.42
CA PRO A 57 -3.55 -6.33 -5.35
C PRO A 57 -2.75 -7.45 -4.66
N ARG A 58 -2.58 -8.58 -5.37
CA ARG A 58 -1.72 -9.68 -4.93
C ARG A 58 -1.19 -10.49 -6.09
N PHE A 59 0.00 -11.06 -5.95
CA PHE A 59 0.58 -11.95 -6.94
C PHE A 59 0.12 -13.41 -6.76
N VAL A 60 -0.15 -14.03 -7.89
CA VAL A 60 -0.46 -15.46 -8.06
C VAL A 60 0.26 -15.97 -9.30
N SER A 61 0.13 -17.26 -9.63
CA SER A 61 0.66 -17.79 -10.88
C SER A 61 -0.43 -18.46 -11.72
N LEU A 62 -0.23 -18.51 -13.03
CA LEU A 62 -1.07 -19.29 -13.94
C LEU A 62 -0.89 -20.77 -13.65
N LYS A 63 -1.99 -21.52 -13.49
CA LYS A 63 -1.98 -22.93 -13.13
C LYS A 63 -1.73 -23.81 -14.35
N SER A 64 -2.19 -23.40 -15.53
CA SER A 64 -2.18 -24.16 -16.78
C SER A 64 -1.26 -23.52 -17.82
N ASP A 65 -0.83 -24.31 -18.77
CA ASP A 65 -0.07 -23.86 -19.94
C ASP A 65 -0.95 -23.24 -21.05
N LYS A 66 -2.29 -23.31 -20.89
CA LYS A 66 -3.25 -22.63 -21.77
C LYS A 66 -4.29 -21.90 -20.92
N VAL A 67 -4.18 -20.56 -20.88
CA VAL A 67 -5.08 -19.70 -20.12
C VAL A 67 -5.57 -18.55 -21.00
N ASN A 68 -6.86 -18.53 -21.27
CA ASN A 68 -7.50 -17.42 -21.94
C ASN A 68 -7.73 -16.27 -20.97
N MET A 69 -7.32 -15.09 -21.37
CA MET A 69 -7.66 -13.83 -20.72
C MET A 69 -8.71 -13.10 -21.57
N HIS A 70 -9.86 -12.80 -20.97
CA HIS A 70 -10.99 -12.17 -21.62
C HIS A 70 -11.01 -10.65 -21.36
N ILE A 71 -11.70 -9.90 -22.23
CA ILE A 71 -11.89 -8.45 -22.04
C ILE A 71 -12.87 -8.12 -20.91
N GLY A 72 -13.72 -9.08 -20.50
CA GLY A 72 -14.71 -8.92 -19.43
C GLY A 72 -14.89 -10.20 -18.60
N PRO A 73 -15.60 -10.11 -17.46
CA PRO A 73 -15.74 -11.20 -16.49
C PRO A 73 -16.86 -12.21 -16.86
N ALA A 74 -16.87 -12.71 -18.07
CA ALA A 74 -17.72 -13.84 -18.50
C ALA A 74 -17.10 -14.55 -19.70
N LYS A 75 -17.48 -15.81 -19.90
CA LYS A 75 -17.01 -16.63 -21.07
C LYS A 75 -17.50 -16.09 -22.41
N THR A 76 -18.56 -15.30 -22.42
CA THR A 76 -19.15 -14.68 -23.61
C THR A 76 -18.35 -13.47 -24.12
N TYR A 77 -17.43 -12.93 -23.30
CA TYR A 77 -16.53 -11.88 -23.74
C TYR A 77 -15.39 -12.44 -24.58
N ASP A 78 -14.94 -11.65 -25.54
CA ASP A 78 -13.84 -12.02 -26.42
C ASP A 78 -12.57 -12.32 -25.64
N VAL A 79 -11.78 -13.26 -26.17
CA VAL A 79 -10.44 -13.56 -25.68
C VAL A 79 -9.48 -12.49 -26.17
N LYS A 80 -8.92 -11.75 -25.23
CA LYS A 80 -7.93 -10.69 -25.49
C LYS A 80 -6.53 -11.26 -25.70
N TRP A 81 -6.20 -12.32 -24.93
CA TRP A 81 -4.86 -12.90 -24.92
C TRP A 81 -4.92 -14.39 -24.54
N LEU A 82 -4.02 -15.19 -25.13
CA LEU A 82 -3.81 -16.59 -24.77
C LEU A 82 -2.41 -16.78 -24.20
N TYR A 83 -2.32 -17.05 -22.90
CA TYR A 83 -1.07 -17.46 -22.28
C TYR A 83 -0.78 -18.92 -22.59
N GLN A 84 0.47 -19.23 -22.96
CA GLN A 84 0.90 -20.57 -23.36
C GLN A 84 1.99 -21.14 -22.43
N ARG A 85 2.00 -20.69 -21.15
CA ARG A 85 3.00 -21.14 -20.19
C ARG A 85 2.44 -21.15 -18.79
N ALA A 86 2.48 -22.33 -18.15
CA ALA A 86 2.15 -22.46 -16.74
C ALA A 86 3.20 -21.76 -15.85
N GLY A 87 2.78 -21.32 -14.66
CA GLY A 87 3.66 -20.70 -13.69
C GLY A 87 4.02 -19.24 -13.95
N LEU A 88 3.50 -18.60 -15.02
CA LEU A 88 3.68 -17.16 -15.21
C LEU A 88 3.09 -16.39 -14.03
N PRO A 89 3.86 -15.50 -13.38
CA PRO A 89 3.33 -14.63 -12.33
C PRO A 89 2.41 -13.58 -12.94
N VAL A 90 1.24 -13.41 -12.32
CA VAL A 90 0.28 -12.37 -12.66
C VAL A 90 -0.22 -11.73 -11.37
N GLU A 91 -0.60 -10.46 -11.45
CA GLU A 91 -1.13 -9.71 -10.33
C GLU A 91 -2.65 -9.66 -10.40
N ILE A 92 -3.37 -10.15 -9.39
CA ILE A 92 -4.81 -9.94 -9.27
C ILE A 92 -5.05 -8.52 -8.77
N ILE A 93 -5.75 -7.72 -9.58
CA ILE A 93 -6.04 -6.31 -9.28
C ILE A 93 -7.52 -6.05 -8.97
N ALA A 94 -8.41 -6.99 -9.29
CA ALA A 94 -9.83 -6.94 -8.91
C ALA A 94 -10.46 -8.35 -8.94
N GLU A 95 -11.60 -8.49 -8.28
CA GLU A 95 -12.40 -9.71 -8.24
C GLU A 95 -13.84 -9.42 -8.62
N PHE A 96 -14.44 -10.32 -9.38
CA PHE A 96 -15.85 -10.32 -9.70
C PHE A 96 -16.34 -11.76 -9.81
N GLU A 97 -17.20 -12.20 -8.90
CA GLU A 97 -17.70 -13.59 -8.83
C GLU A 97 -16.57 -14.64 -8.98
N THR A 98 -16.61 -15.46 -10.02
CA THR A 98 -15.59 -16.48 -10.31
C THR A 98 -14.43 -15.97 -11.16
N TRP A 99 -14.41 -14.67 -11.48
CA TRP A 99 -13.39 -14.05 -12.33
C TRP A 99 -12.42 -13.19 -11.51
N ARG A 100 -11.17 -13.14 -12.00
CA ARG A 100 -10.12 -12.27 -11.45
C ARG A 100 -9.60 -11.38 -12.55
N ARG A 101 -9.63 -10.07 -12.35
CA ARG A 101 -8.92 -9.15 -13.22
C ARG A 101 -7.46 -9.25 -12.89
N ILE A 102 -6.67 -9.63 -13.87
CA ILE A 102 -5.22 -9.77 -13.72
C ILE A 102 -4.49 -8.72 -14.53
N ARG A 103 -3.24 -8.46 -14.13
CA ARG A 103 -2.25 -7.69 -14.87
C ARG A 103 -0.98 -8.53 -15.01
N ASP A 104 -0.42 -8.59 -16.21
CA ASP A 104 0.84 -9.28 -16.47
C ASP A 104 2.06 -8.35 -16.37
N ALA A 105 3.25 -8.88 -16.65
CA ALA A 105 4.51 -8.14 -16.55
C ALA A 105 4.67 -7.03 -17.59
N GLU A 106 3.95 -7.11 -18.68
CA GLU A 106 3.89 -6.10 -19.75
C GLU A 106 2.83 -5.02 -19.47
N GLY A 107 2.07 -5.16 -18.36
CA GLY A 107 0.99 -4.26 -17.99
C GLY A 107 -0.34 -4.55 -18.68
N THR A 108 -0.45 -5.68 -19.41
CA THR A 108 -1.70 -6.07 -20.06
C THR A 108 -2.69 -6.55 -19.01
N GLU A 109 -3.94 -6.04 -19.08
CA GLU A 109 -5.00 -6.37 -18.13
C GLU A 109 -6.17 -7.08 -18.82
N GLY A 110 -6.81 -7.98 -18.08
CA GLY A 110 -8.00 -8.68 -18.49
C GLY A 110 -8.49 -9.66 -17.44
N TRP A 111 -9.49 -10.46 -17.77
CA TRP A 111 -10.19 -11.33 -16.85
C TRP A 111 -9.86 -12.80 -17.10
N VAL A 112 -9.51 -13.49 -16.02
CA VAL A 112 -9.20 -14.93 -16.03
C VAL A 112 -10.08 -15.63 -15.01
N TYR A 113 -10.55 -16.82 -15.36
CA TYR A 113 -11.35 -17.64 -14.45
C TYR A 113 -10.49 -18.12 -13.27
N HIS A 114 -10.99 -17.97 -12.04
CA HIS A 114 -10.20 -18.15 -10.81
C HIS A 114 -9.52 -19.53 -10.70
N SER A 115 -10.15 -20.61 -11.22
CA SER A 115 -9.59 -21.97 -11.13
C SER A 115 -8.35 -22.18 -12.00
N LEU A 116 -8.07 -21.26 -12.93
CA LEU A 116 -6.86 -21.24 -13.76
C LEU A 116 -5.68 -20.53 -13.08
N LEU A 117 -5.90 -20.03 -11.88
CA LEU A 117 -4.90 -19.37 -11.03
C LEU A 117 -4.49 -20.29 -9.88
N SER A 118 -3.26 -20.10 -9.41
CA SER A 118 -2.66 -20.86 -8.30
C SER A 118 -2.01 -19.91 -7.32
N GLY A 119 -2.20 -20.15 -6.02
CA GLY A 119 -1.50 -19.40 -4.96
C GLY A 119 0.01 -19.66 -4.91
N ARG A 120 0.55 -20.58 -5.73
CA ARG A 120 1.99 -20.81 -5.81
C ARG A 120 2.69 -19.52 -6.25
N ARG A 121 3.70 -19.12 -5.49
CA ARG A 121 4.44 -17.90 -5.78
C ARG A 121 5.58 -18.19 -6.76
N THR A 122 5.57 -17.46 -7.85
CA THR A 122 6.63 -17.47 -8.86
C THR A 122 7.08 -16.04 -9.14
N GLY A 123 8.31 -15.91 -9.64
CA GLY A 123 8.85 -14.64 -10.12
C GLY A 123 9.40 -14.81 -11.53
N MET A 124 9.17 -13.82 -12.37
CA MET A 124 9.77 -13.76 -13.71
C MET A 124 10.90 -12.75 -13.68
N VAL A 125 12.07 -13.16 -14.18
CA VAL A 125 13.25 -12.31 -14.25
C VAL A 125 13.01 -11.12 -15.17
N THR A 126 13.23 -9.92 -14.62
CA THR A 126 13.21 -8.65 -15.36
C THR A 126 14.63 -8.14 -15.55
N ALA A 127 14.99 -7.78 -16.75
CA ALA A 127 16.28 -7.21 -17.10
C ALA A 127 16.10 -5.85 -17.77
N LYS A 128 17.02 -4.93 -17.56
CA LYS A 128 16.95 -3.58 -18.14
C LYS A 128 17.19 -3.60 -19.64
N ALA A 129 18.11 -4.41 -20.10
CA ALA A 129 18.38 -4.66 -21.51
C ALA A 129 18.08 -6.13 -21.85
N ALA A 130 17.88 -6.43 -23.13
CA ALA A 130 17.52 -7.78 -23.59
C ALA A 130 18.60 -8.83 -23.32
N ASP A 131 19.86 -8.42 -23.38
CA ASP A 131 21.08 -9.20 -23.19
C ASP A 131 21.65 -9.14 -21.75
N ASP A 132 20.97 -8.42 -20.85
CA ASP A 132 21.38 -8.30 -19.45
C ASP A 132 21.05 -9.60 -18.68
N LEU A 133 22.06 -10.33 -18.28
CA LEU A 133 21.93 -11.53 -17.46
C LEU A 133 21.86 -11.19 -15.98
N VAL A 134 20.82 -11.66 -15.31
CA VAL A 134 20.58 -11.43 -13.88
C VAL A 134 21.30 -12.49 -13.07
N PRO A 135 22.29 -12.14 -12.23
CA PRO A 135 23.01 -13.10 -11.42
C PRO A 135 22.14 -13.63 -10.26
N LEU A 136 22.28 -14.92 -9.99
CA LEU A 136 21.92 -15.55 -8.71
C LEU A 136 23.17 -15.72 -7.87
N TYR A 137 23.01 -15.58 -6.56
CA TYR A 137 24.09 -15.66 -5.59
C TYR A 137 23.87 -16.80 -4.60
N ASP A 138 24.97 -17.31 -4.01
CA ASP A 138 24.94 -18.34 -2.95
C ASP A 138 24.37 -17.80 -1.61
N LYS A 139 24.40 -16.48 -1.41
CA LYS A 139 23.90 -15.78 -0.23
C LYS A 139 23.24 -14.45 -0.63
N PRO A 140 22.39 -13.83 0.24
CA PRO A 140 21.71 -12.58 -0.07
C PRO A 140 22.67 -11.36 0.04
N ASP A 141 23.70 -11.37 -0.79
CA ASP A 141 24.76 -10.34 -0.84
C ASP A 141 25.30 -10.23 -2.26
N ASP A 142 25.44 -9.02 -2.80
CA ASP A 142 26.00 -8.76 -4.13
C ASP A 142 27.49 -9.17 -4.26
N LYS A 143 28.16 -9.39 -3.12
CA LYS A 143 29.54 -9.91 -3.06
C LYS A 143 29.60 -11.44 -2.96
N GLY A 144 28.43 -12.12 -2.93
CA GLY A 144 28.35 -13.58 -2.94
C GLY A 144 28.90 -14.20 -4.21
N ALA A 145 29.18 -15.49 -4.17
CA ALA A 145 29.55 -16.25 -5.37
C ALA A 145 28.32 -16.36 -6.29
N VAL A 146 28.53 -16.12 -7.60
CA VAL A 146 27.46 -16.27 -8.59
C VAL A 146 27.26 -17.75 -8.89
N THR A 147 26.04 -18.26 -8.56
CA THR A 147 25.65 -19.67 -8.79
C THR A 147 25.06 -19.91 -10.18
N ALA A 148 24.39 -18.89 -10.74
CA ALA A 148 23.81 -18.93 -12.08
C ALA A 148 23.61 -17.51 -12.62
N ARG A 149 23.37 -17.40 -13.93
CA ARG A 149 22.92 -16.18 -14.58
C ARG A 149 21.66 -16.47 -15.37
N LEU A 150 20.61 -15.68 -15.16
CA LEU A 150 19.32 -15.89 -15.76
C LEU A 150 19.00 -14.81 -16.80
N GLU A 151 18.45 -15.25 -17.91
CA GLU A 151 17.92 -14.35 -18.95
C GLU A 151 16.59 -13.72 -18.53
N ARG A 152 16.26 -12.59 -19.14
CA ARG A 152 14.95 -11.98 -19.03
C ARG A 152 13.85 -12.99 -19.41
N GLY A 153 12.73 -12.98 -18.66
CA GLY A 153 11.58 -13.86 -18.90
C GLY A 153 11.72 -15.27 -18.31
N VAL A 154 12.87 -15.62 -17.71
CA VAL A 154 13.00 -16.87 -16.95
C VAL A 154 12.07 -16.82 -15.74
N VAL A 155 11.24 -17.87 -15.60
CA VAL A 155 10.31 -18.02 -14.46
C VAL A 155 10.93 -18.95 -13.43
N ALA A 156 11.00 -18.48 -12.20
CA ALA A 156 11.52 -19.21 -11.05
C ALA A 156 10.44 -19.35 -9.97
N ASN A 157 10.52 -20.41 -9.17
CA ASN A 157 9.70 -20.54 -7.96
C ASN A 157 10.28 -19.66 -6.86
N LEU A 158 9.47 -18.81 -6.26
CA LEU A 158 9.84 -18.08 -5.06
C LEU A 158 9.70 -19.02 -3.86
N LYS A 159 10.81 -19.27 -3.20
CA LYS A 159 10.84 -20.13 -1.99
C LYS A 159 10.76 -19.29 -0.71
N ARG A 160 11.45 -18.17 -0.72
CA ARG A 160 11.49 -17.26 0.43
C ARG A 160 11.97 -15.88 0.00
N CYS A 161 11.34 -14.83 0.50
CA CYS A 161 11.84 -13.46 0.39
C CYS A 161 11.94 -12.87 1.80
N SER A 162 13.11 -12.33 2.16
CA SER A 162 13.40 -11.87 3.53
C SER A 162 12.71 -10.55 3.91
N GLY A 163 12.21 -9.79 2.92
CA GLY A 163 11.75 -8.41 3.13
C GLY A 163 12.89 -7.38 3.11
N GLU A 164 14.14 -7.83 2.93
CA GLU A 164 15.34 -6.98 2.84
C GLU A 164 15.83 -6.83 1.39
N GLY A 165 14.95 -7.01 0.45
CA GLY A 165 15.22 -6.86 -0.97
C GLY A 165 15.84 -8.09 -1.65
N TRP A 166 15.82 -9.27 -1.00
CA TRP A 166 16.32 -10.52 -1.54
C TRP A 166 15.29 -11.63 -1.52
N CYS A 167 15.26 -12.45 -2.59
CA CYS A 167 14.51 -13.69 -2.66
C CYS A 167 15.41 -14.88 -2.96
N PHE A 168 15.18 -16.01 -2.30
CA PHE A 168 15.71 -17.30 -2.71
C PHE A 168 14.74 -17.92 -3.71
N VAL A 169 15.26 -18.25 -4.88
CA VAL A 169 14.51 -18.79 -6.00
C VAL A 169 15.06 -20.12 -6.47
N THR A 170 14.19 -20.95 -7.03
CA THR A 170 14.58 -22.23 -7.62
C THR A 170 13.93 -22.42 -8.98
N GLY A 171 14.62 -23.11 -9.88
CA GLY A 171 14.11 -23.51 -11.19
C GLY A 171 14.74 -24.79 -11.69
N ARG A 172 14.53 -25.12 -12.98
CA ARG A 172 15.15 -26.29 -13.57
C ARG A 172 16.66 -26.04 -13.73
N GLY A 173 17.47 -26.69 -12.89
CA GLY A 173 18.94 -26.63 -12.98
C GLY A 173 19.57 -25.38 -12.38
N PHE A 174 18.81 -24.59 -11.61
CA PHE A 174 19.37 -23.44 -10.91
C PHE A 174 18.65 -23.17 -9.58
N GLU A 175 19.39 -22.61 -8.65
CA GLU A 175 18.87 -22.03 -7.41
C GLU A 175 19.82 -20.94 -6.90
N GLY A 176 19.32 -20.04 -6.07
CA GLY A 176 20.13 -18.98 -5.47
C GLY A 176 19.32 -17.76 -5.08
N TYR A 177 20.03 -16.79 -4.55
CA TYR A 177 19.46 -15.50 -4.15
C TYR A 177 19.50 -14.49 -5.28
N VAL A 178 18.42 -13.73 -5.41
CA VAL A 178 18.27 -12.65 -6.41
C VAL A 178 17.65 -11.43 -5.78
N ARG A 179 17.99 -10.24 -6.25
CA ARG A 179 17.34 -9.00 -5.83
C ARG A 179 15.86 -9.00 -6.22
N GLN A 180 14.96 -8.62 -5.27
CA GLN A 180 13.51 -8.48 -5.55
C GLN A 180 13.25 -7.54 -6.72
N THR A 181 14.03 -6.47 -6.86
CA THR A 181 13.93 -5.50 -7.96
C THR A 181 14.21 -6.07 -9.35
N ARG A 182 14.73 -7.30 -9.43
CA ARG A 182 14.99 -8.04 -10.67
C ARG A 182 13.91 -9.08 -10.97
N LEU A 183 12.79 -9.04 -10.22
CA LEU A 183 11.68 -9.98 -10.36
C LEU A 183 10.35 -9.24 -10.53
N TRP A 184 9.55 -9.66 -11.49
CA TRP A 184 8.12 -9.48 -11.50
C TRP A 184 7.46 -10.66 -10.77
N GLY A 185 6.49 -10.42 -9.89
CA GLY A 185 5.84 -11.47 -9.11
C GLY A 185 6.06 -11.33 -7.60
N VAL A 186 6.75 -10.28 -7.18
CA VAL A 186 6.98 -9.93 -5.76
C VAL A 186 6.99 -8.41 -5.61
N TYR A 187 6.38 -7.90 -4.54
CA TYR A 187 6.42 -6.48 -4.22
C TYR A 187 7.74 -6.07 -3.56
N PRO A 188 8.14 -4.79 -3.65
CA PRO A 188 9.29 -4.30 -2.91
C PRO A 188 9.16 -4.60 -1.41
N ASN A 189 10.20 -5.19 -0.83
CA ASN A 189 10.27 -5.58 0.60
C ASN A 189 9.17 -6.57 1.06
N GLU A 190 8.47 -7.21 0.14
CA GLU A 190 7.51 -8.27 0.48
C GLU A 190 8.24 -9.46 1.10
N LYS A 191 7.67 -10.00 2.18
CA LYS A 191 8.08 -11.29 2.75
C LYS A 191 7.25 -12.39 2.11
N VAL A 192 7.93 -13.44 1.69
CA VAL A 192 7.32 -14.67 1.14
C VAL A 192 7.96 -15.83 1.89
N ASP A 193 7.13 -16.71 2.44
CA ASP A 193 7.51 -17.93 3.16
C ASP A 193 7.08 -19.17 2.38
#